data_8eb7d5fb995b420e5fb1a4030a8a86e1
#
_entry.id   8eb7d5fb995b420e5fb1a4030a8a86e1
#
_cell.length_a   1.000
_cell.length_b   1.000
_cell.length_c   1.000
_cell.angle_alpha   90.00
_cell.angle_beta   90.00
_cell.angle_gamma   90.00
#
_symmetry.space_group_name_H-M   'P 1'
#
loop_
_entity.id
_entity.type
_entity.pdbx_description
1 polymer ?
#
loop_
_entity_poly.entity_id
_entity_poly.type
_entity_poly.pdbx_seq_one_letter_code
_entity_poly.pdbx_strand_id
1 'polypeptide(L)'
;MSFWRKEVIDFALDSETGAHLREQKEWIAREPANPRPWYNLAQLYRMQWKADEALGLLLEAVRLDETFAAAHVALAEIYAVREDYQAAGKHARKAEEHGDARGVELLRRHGVA
;
A
#
# COMPACT_ATOMS: atom_id res chain seq x y z
N MET A 1 30.26 -10.73 -15.29
CA MET A 1 29.27 -10.71 -16.39
C MET A 1 27.85 -10.58 -15.87
N SER A 2 27.44 -11.43 -14.94
CA SER A 2 26.10 -11.33 -14.32
C SER A 2 25.89 -10.00 -13.55
N PHE A 3 26.95 -9.46 -13.00
CA PHE A 3 26.97 -8.16 -12.30
C PHE A 3 26.48 -7.02 -13.19
N TRP A 4 26.90 -6.98 -14.44
CA TRP A 4 26.50 -5.99 -15.42
C TRP A 4 25.00 -6.02 -15.69
N ARG A 5 24.45 -7.21 -15.86
CA ARG A 5 23.02 -7.38 -16.14
C ARG A 5 22.17 -6.91 -14.99
N LYS A 6 22.60 -7.21 -13.76
CA LYS A 6 21.88 -6.80 -12.56
C LYS A 6 21.78 -5.28 -12.47
N GLU A 7 22.89 -4.58 -12.67
CA GLU A 7 22.90 -3.11 -12.62
C GLU A 7 22.01 -2.49 -13.69
N VAL A 8 22.03 -3.02 -14.90
CA VAL A 8 21.20 -2.53 -16.00
C VAL A 8 19.72 -2.77 -15.69
N ILE A 9 19.37 -3.95 -15.19
CA ILE A 9 18.01 -4.28 -14.81
C ILE A 9 17.54 -3.37 -13.68
N ASP A 10 18.33 -3.20 -12.63
CA ASP A 10 17.99 -2.34 -11.50
C ASP A 10 17.76 -0.90 -11.96
N PHE A 11 18.62 -0.38 -12.82
CA PHE A 11 18.47 0.95 -13.38
C PHE A 11 17.16 1.08 -14.18
N ALA A 12 16.86 0.10 -15.02
CA ALA A 12 15.65 0.12 -15.83
C ALA A 12 14.40 0.08 -14.96
N LEU A 13 14.39 -0.77 -13.92
CA LEU A 13 13.27 -0.86 -12.98
C LEU A 13 13.09 0.44 -12.19
N ASP A 14 14.19 1.04 -11.72
CA ASP A 14 14.14 2.31 -11.00
C ASP A 14 13.60 3.43 -11.88
N SER A 15 14.02 3.47 -13.14
CA SER A 15 13.56 4.45 -14.11
C SER A 15 12.07 4.30 -14.39
N GLU A 16 11.60 3.06 -14.58
CA GLU A 16 10.19 2.74 -14.81
C GLU A 16 9.37 3.09 -13.57
N THR A 17 9.84 2.70 -12.39
CA THR A 17 9.17 3.03 -11.13
C THR A 17 9.10 4.54 -10.92
N GLY A 18 10.17 5.26 -11.27
CA GLY A 18 10.20 6.71 -11.20
C GLY A 18 9.13 7.36 -12.07
N ALA A 19 8.91 6.83 -13.27
CA ALA A 19 7.86 7.31 -14.16
C ALA A 19 6.48 7.08 -13.55
N HIS A 20 6.24 5.90 -12.98
CA HIS A 20 4.97 5.60 -12.31
C HIS A 20 4.74 6.49 -11.08
N LEU A 21 5.78 6.75 -10.30
CA LEU A 21 5.69 7.67 -9.16
C LEU A 21 5.23 9.06 -9.60
N ARG A 22 5.85 9.60 -10.66
CA ARG A 22 5.48 10.91 -11.19
C ARG A 22 4.04 10.93 -11.67
N GLU A 23 3.63 9.89 -12.39
CA GLU A 23 2.27 9.76 -12.91
C GLU A 23 1.23 9.83 -11.79
N GLN A 24 1.44 9.08 -10.69
CA GLN A 24 0.52 9.10 -9.58
C GLN A 24 0.53 10.45 -8.84
N LYS A 25 1.69 11.05 -8.66
CA LYS A 25 1.79 12.38 -8.05
C LYS A 25 1.06 13.45 -8.86
N GLU A 26 1.17 13.39 -10.18
CA GLU A 26 0.45 14.29 -11.06
C GLU A 26 -1.07 14.08 -10.97
N TRP A 27 -1.50 12.83 -10.87
CA TRP A 27 -2.92 12.51 -10.71
C TRP A 27 -3.45 13.08 -9.38
N ILE A 28 -2.70 12.91 -8.29
CA ILE A 28 -3.07 13.49 -7.00
C ILE A 28 -3.20 15.02 -7.11
N ALA A 29 -2.28 15.66 -7.81
CA ALA A 29 -2.31 17.12 -7.98
C ALA A 29 -3.57 17.58 -8.73
N ARG A 30 -4.04 16.79 -9.72
CA ARG A 30 -5.24 17.11 -10.47
C ARG A 30 -6.53 16.78 -9.71
N GLU A 31 -6.50 15.68 -8.94
CA GLU A 31 -7.69 15.14 -8.27
C GLU A 31 -7.35 14.79 -6.81
N PRO A 32 -7.07 15.80 -5.96
CA PRO A 32 -6.59 15.52 -4.60
C PRO A 32 -7.59 14.77 -3.71
N ALA A 33 -8.88 14.80 -4.05
CA ALA A 33 -9.91 14.10 -3.28
C ALA A 33 -10.17 12.67 -3.80
N ASN A 34 -9.50 12.24 -4.86
CA ASN A 34 -9.64 10.90 -5.39
C ASN A 34 -8.70 9.95 -4.62
N PRO A 35 -9.21 8.95 -3.89
CA PRO A 35 -8.35 8.08 -3.09
C PRO A 35 -7.47 7.15 -3.92
N ARG A 36 -7.82 6.87 -5.17
CA ARG A 36 -7.13 5.89 -6.00
C ARG A 36 -5.65 6.19 -6.21
N PRO A 37 -5.26 7.40 -6.65
CA PRO A 37 -3.83 7.66 -6.86
C PRO A 37 -3.02 7.65 -5.56
N TRP A 38 -3.64 8.01 -4.42
CA TRP A 38 -2.98 7.88 -3.12
C TRP A 38 -2.65 6.42 -2.81
N TYR A 39 -3.61 5.52 -3.03
CA TYR A 39 -3.41 4.08 -2.87
C TYR A 39 -2.33 3.56 -3.83
N ASN A 40 -2.40 3.94 -5.11
CA ASN A 40 -1.44 3.50 -6.12
C ASN A 40 -0.02 3.94 -5.76
N LEU A 41 0.15 5.20 -5.33
CA LEU A 41 1.44 5.74 -4.91
C LEU A 41 1.98 4.97 -3.70
N ALA A 42 1.11 4.65 -2.75
CA ALA A 42 1.49 3.86 -1.58
C ALA A 42 2.04 2.49 -1.98
N GLN A 43 1.39 1.82 -2.92
CA GLN A 43 1.84 0.51 -3.39
C GLN A 43 3.21 0.60 -4.05
N LEU A 44 3.49 1.65 -4.80
CA LEU A 44 4.80 1.88 -5.39
C LEU A 44 5.87 2.07 -4.31
N TYR A 45 5.58 2.84 -3.26
CA TYR A 45 6.51 2.99 -2.16
C TYR A 45 6.74 1.69 -1.39
N ARG A 46 5.71 0.86 -1.24
CA ARG A 46 5.87 -0.46 -0.61
C ARG A 46 6.83 -1.33 -1.41
N MET A 47 6.77 -1.27 -2.73
CA MET A 47 7.69 -2.00 -3.61
C MET A 47 9.14 -1.55 -3.42
N GLN A 48 9.35 -0.33 -2.96
CA GLN A 48 10.66 0.24 -2.65
C GLN A 48 11.06 0.07 -1.18
N TRP A 49 10.30 -0.72 -0.42
CA TRP A 49 10.53 -0.94 1.02
C TRP A 49 10.40 0.34 1.85
N LYS A 50 9.60 1.29 1.38
CA LYS A 50 9.32 2.55 2.07
C LYS A 50 7.96 2.49 2.75
N ALA A 51 7.86 1.64 3.77
CA ALA A 51 6.59 1.37 4.45
C ALA A 51 6.04 2.60 5.19
N ASP A 52 6.89 3.46 5.74
CA ASP A 52 6.43 4.65 6.47
C ASP A 52 5.72 5.64 5.54
N GLU A 53 6.30 5.89 4.37
CA GLU A 53 5.69 6.77 3.36
C GLU A 53 4.39 6.16 2.85
N ALA A 54 4.39 4.85 2.60
CA ALA A 54 3.19 4.14 2.16
C ALA A 54 2.08 4.23 3.19
N LEU A 55 2.42 4.10 4.48
CA LEU A 55 1.44 4.16 5.56
C LEU A 55 0.68 5.50 5.55
N GLY A 56 1.41 6.61 5.46
CA GLY A 56 0.80 7.93 5.42
C GLY A 56 -0.15 8.10 4.25
N LEU A 57 0.24 7.61 3.06
CA LEU A 57 -0.58 7.70 1.85
C LEU A 57 -1.84 6.83 1.95
N LEU A 58 -1.73 5.64 2.55
CA LEU A 58 -2.87 4.75 2.74
C LEU A 58 -3.87 5.32 3.76
N LEU A 59 -3.36 5.93 4.82
CA LEU A 59 -4.24 6.60 5.78
C LEU A 59 -5.01 7.74 5.12
N GLU A 60 -4.37 8.48 4.22
CA GLU A 60 -5.07 9.51 3.47
C GLU A 60 -6.12 8.91 2.52
N ALA A 61 -5.79 7.80 1.86
CA ALA A 61 -6.74 7.14 0.96
C ALA A 61 -8.02 6.72 1.69
N VAL A 62 -7.90 6.15 2.90
CA VAL A 62 -9.07 5.73 3.67
C VAL A 62 -9.78 6.90 4.34
N ARG A 63 -9.08 8.00 4.58
CA ARG A 63 -9.72 9.23 5.03
C ARG A 63 -10.63 9.80 3.94
N LEU A 64 -10.17 9.76 2.69
CA LEU A 64 -10.94 10.23 1.54
C LEU A 64 -12.10 9.30 1.20
N ASP A 65 -11.90 7.99 1.39
CA ASP A 65 -12.94 6.99 1.14
C ASP A 65 -12.83 5.86 2.16
N GLU A 66 -13.66 5.91 3.19
CA GLU A 66 -13.66 4.91 4.26
C GLU A 66 -14.08 3.50 3.80
N THR A 67 -14.67 3.40 2.61
CA THR A 67 -15.11 2.12 2.04
C THR A 67 -14.05 1.47 1.13
N PHE A 68 -12.90 2.10 0.98
CA PHE A 68 -11.84 1.62 0.10
C PHE A 68 -11.17 0.37 0.69
N ALA A 69 -11.76 -0.79 0.42
CA ALA A 69 -11.35 -2.05 1.04
C ALA A 69 -9.89 -2.41 0.80
N ALA A 70 -9.39 -2.24 -0.45
CA ALA A 70 -8.01 -2.56 -0.78
C ALA A 70 -7.01 -1.74 0.05
N ALA A 71 -7.29 -0.48 0.32
CA ALA A 71 -6.44 0.37 1.14
C ALA A 71 -6.45 -0.10 2.60
N HIS A 72 -7.60 -0.52 3.12
CA HIS A 72 -7.68 -1.08 4.46
C HIS A 72 -6.90 -2.39 4.57
N VAL A 73 -6.94 -3.26 3.55
CA VAL A 73 -6.14 -4.49 3.53
C VAL A 73 -4.65 -4.15 3.57
N ALA A 74 -4.20 -3.18 2.77
CA ALA A 74 -2.80 -2.77 2.76
C ALA A 74 -2.36 -2.23 4.12
N LEU A 75 -3.20 -1.45 4.78
CA LEU A 75 -2.93 -0.97 6.14
C LEU A 75 -2.82 -2.12 7.13
N ALA A 76 -3.74 -3.09 7.05
CA ALA A 76 -3.71 -4.26 7.92
C ALA A 76 -2.39 -5.03 7.75
N GLU A 77 -1.93 -5.19 6.52
CA GLU A 77 -0.67 -5.87 6.23
C GLU A 77 0.53 -5.14 6.83
N ILE A 78 0.59 -3.81 6.67
CA ILE A 78 1.69 -3.00 7.22
C ILE A 78 1.69 -3.06 8.75
N TYR A 79 0.55 -2.89 9.38
CA TYR A 79 0.45 -2.94 10.84
C TYR A 79 0.77 -4.33 11.39
N ALA A 80 0.37 -5.38 10.69
CA ALA A 80 0.69 -6.76 11.11
C ALA A 80 2.20 -7.01 11.10
N VAL A 81 2.91 -6.53 10.08
CA VAL A 81 4.37 -6.63 10.01
C VAL A 81 5.03 -5.91 11.18
N ARG A 82 4.44 -4.82 11.64
CA ARG A 82 4.92 -4.04 12.80
C ARG A 82 4.44 -4.61 14.13
N GLU A 83 3.72 -5.71 14.10
CA GLU A 83 3.15 -6.36 15.27
C GLU A 83 2.14 -5.49 16.04
N ASP A 84 1.60 -4.46 15.36
CA ASP A 84 0.49 -3.69 15.90
C ASP A 84 -0.82 -4.36 15.48
N TYR A 85 -1.15 -5.43 16.20
CA TYR A 85 -2.29 -6.29 15.82
C TYR A 85 -3.64 -5.62 16.10
N GLN A 86 -3.69 -4.68 17.00
CA GLN A 86 -4.91 -3.92 17.25
C GLN A 86 -5.29 -3.07 16.04
N ALA A 87 -4.34 -2.30 15.53
CA ALA A 87 -4.55 -1.49 14.34
C ALA A 87 -4.78 -2.37 13.11
N ALA A 88 -3.99 -3.45 12.97
CA ALA A 88 -4.17 -4.39 11.86
C ALA A 88 -5.58 -4.99 11.85
N GLY A 89 -6.07 -5.42 13.01
CA GLY A 89 -7.42 -5.99 13.14
C GLY A 89 -8.51 -4.99 12.80
N LYS A 90 -8.36 -3.75 13.22
CA LYS A 90 -9.32 -2.68 12.93
C LYS A 90 -9.48 -2.50 11.41
N HIS A 91 -8.38 -2.38 10.69
CA HIS A 91 -8.41 -2.18 9.24
C HIS A 91 -8.85 -3.45 8.50
N ALA A 92 -8.43 -4.63 8.98
CA ALA A 92 -8.85 -5.90 8.39
C ALA A 92 -10.38 -6.07 8.46
N ARG A 93 -10.97 -5.77 9.61
CA ARG A 93 -12.43 -5.84 9.76
C ARG A 93 -13.15 -4.81 8.89
N LYS A 94 -12.58 -3.62 8.77
CA LYS A 94 -13.15 -2.57 7.91
C LYS A 94 -13.16 -3.03 6.45
N ALA A 95 -12.07 -3.64 6.00
CA ALA A 95 -12.00 -4.21 4.65
C ALA A 95 -13.04 -5.32 4.45
N GLU A 96 -13.19 -6.20 5.44
CA GLU A 96 -14.16 -7.29 5.38
C GLU A 96 -15.59 -6.76 5.25
N GLU A 97 -15.94 -5.71 5.97
CA GLU A 97 -17.25 -5.06 5.87
C GLU A 97 -17.54 -4.58 4.45
N HIS A 98 -16.50 -4.28 3.68
CA HIS A 98 -16.63 -3.78 2.31
C HIS A 98 -16.22 -4.82 1.27
N GLY A 99 -16.30 -6.10 1.62
CA GLY A 99 -16.18 -7.21 0.68
C GLY A 99 -14.79 -7.79 0.48
N ASP A 100 -13.79 -7.42 1.31
CA ASP A 100 -12.43 -7.94 1.18
C ASP A 100 -11.93 -8.56 2.49
N ALA A 101 -11.95 -9.88 2.55
CA ALA A 101 -11.57 -10.64 3.74
C ALA A 101 -10.07 -10.97 3.82
N ARG A 102 -9.24 -10.49 2.88
CA ARG A 102 -7.81 -10.86 2.84
C ARG A 102 -7.06 -10.51 4.11
N GLY A 103 -7.36 -9.34 4.70
CA GLY A 103 -6.72 -8.91 5.94
C GLY A 103 -7.10 -9.77 7.13
N VAL A 104 -8.39 -10.10 7.24
CA VAL A 104 -8.88 -10.97 8.32
C VAL A 104 -8.27 -12.36 8.20
N GLU A 105 -8.20 -12.89 7.00
CA GLU A 105 -7.59 -14.19 6.73
C GLU A 105 -6.10 -14.21 7.07
N LEU A 106 -5.39 -13.13 6.73
CA LEU A 106 -3.98 -12.98 7.06
C LEU A 106 -3.76 -13.06 8.56
N LEU A 107 -4.54 -12.30 9.32
CA LEU A 107 -4.42 -12.28 10.79
C LEU A 107 -4.79 -13.63 11.41
N ARG A 108 -5.79 -14.29 10.86
CA ARG A 108 -6.19 -15.63 11.33
C ARG A 108 -5.07 -16.64 11.13
N ARG A 109 -4.40 -16.63 9.98
CA ARG A 109 -3.27 -17.53 9.70
C ARG A 109 -2.10 -17.30 10.66
N HIS A 110 -1.93 -16.08 11.14
CA HIS A 110 -0.87 -15.74 12.09
C HIS A 110 -1.31 -15.92 13.56
N GLY A 111 -2.48 -16.50 13.78
CA GLY A 111 -2.97 -16.75 15.13
C GLY A 111 -3.45 -15.50 15.86
N VAL A 112 -3.73 -14.46 15.13
CA VAL A 112 -4.21 -13.19 15.69
C VAL A 112 -5.69 -13.05 15.39
N ALA A 113 -6.49 -13.36 16.31
CA ALA A 113 -7.93 -13.23 16.23
C ALA A 113 -8.80 -13.90 15.61
#